data_ac509f31d2a127387ab17d0534df164e
#
_entry.id   ac509f31d2a127387ab17d0534df164e
#
_cell.length_a   1.000
_cell.length_b   1.000
_cell.length_c   1.000
_cell.angle_alpha   90.00
_cell.angle_beta   90.00
_cell.angle_gamma   90.00
#
_symmetry.space_group_name_H-M   'P 1'
#
loop_
_entity.id
_entity.type
_entity.pdbx_description
1 polymer ?
#
loop_
_entity_poly.entity_id
_entity_poly.type
_entity_poly.pdbx_seq_one_letter_code
_entity_poly.pdbx_strand_id
1 'polypeptide(L)'
;MGPPQYLFLCGLLYTQTDGSRLRQEDFPPRIVEHPSDLIVSKGEPATLNCKAEGRPTPTVEWYKDGERVETDRDNPRSHRMLLPSGSLFFLRIIHGRRSKPDDGSYVCVARNYIGEAVSRNASLEVARKSEFSSYPCGRK
;
A
#
# COMPACT_ATOMS: atom_id res chain seq x y z
N MET A 1 -36.61 28.11 27.99
CA MET A 1 -35.97 28.35 28.20
C MET A 1 -34.81 27.70 28.58
N GLY A 2 -34.58 27.10 29.40
CA GLY A 2 -33.39 26.47 29.76
C GLY A 2 -32.87 25.43 28.84
N PRO A 3 -33.69 24.63 28.35
CA PRO A 3 -33.24 23.53 27.54
C PRO A 3 -32.34 23.95 26.41
N PRO A 4 -32.69 24.88 25.65
CA PRO A 4 -31.87 25.22 24.55
C PRO A 4 -30.54 25.69 25.00
N GLN A 5 -30.52 26.35 26.09
CA GLN A 5 -29.28 26.82 26.53
C GLN A 5 -28.40 25.74 26.96
N TYR A 6 -28.94 24.76 27.56
CA TYR A 6 -28.11 23.70 27.98
C TYR A 6 -27.48 23.02 26.84
N LEU A 7 -28.18 22.87 25.81
CA LEU A 7 -27.61 22.19 24.67
C LEU A 7 -26.44 22.95 24.16
N PHE A 8 -26.54 24.24 24.16
CA PHE A 8 -25.45 24.98 23.71
C PHE A 8 -24.26 24.75 24.56
N LEU A 9 -24.43 24.74 25.80
CA LEU A 9 -23.33 24.58 26.67
C LEU A 9 -22.60 23.29 26.39
N CYS A 10 -23.30 22.30 26.19
CA CYS A 10 -22.67 21.05 25.93
C CYS A 10 -21.84 21.12 24.71
N GLY A 11 -22.39 21.68 23.72
CA GLY A 11 -21.64 21.74 22.51
C GLY A 11 -20.40 22.56 22.66
N LEU A 12 -20.53 23.64 23.37
CA LEU A 12 -19.40 24.44 23.52
C LEU A 12 -18.31 23.77 24.25
N LEU A 13 -18.62 23.14 25.30
CA LEU A 13 -17.62 22.49 26.03
C LEU A 13 -16.92 21.52 25.20
N TYR A 14 -17.67 20.75 24.49
CA TYR A 14 -17.07 19.76 23.71
C TYR A 14 -16.15 20.36 22.72
N THR A 15 -16.51 21.37 22.09
CA THR A 15 -15.67 21.83 21.06
C THR A 15 -14.43 22.42 21.58
N GLN A 16 -14.49 23.10 22.63
CA GLN A 16 -13.33 23.67 23.01
C GLN A 16 -12.40 22.87 23.51
N THR A 17 -12.72 21.97 23.87
CA THR A 17 -11.70 21.24 24.36
C THR A 17 -10.93 20.91 23.46
N ASP A 18 -10.87 21.06 22.85
CA ASP A 18 -10.09 20.88 22.14
C ASP A 18 -9.45 21.13 21.71
N GLY A 19 -9.59 21.16 21.64
CA GLY A 19 -9.00 21.45 21.08
C GLY A 19 -8.06 21.21 21.03
N SER A 20 -7.76 20.99 21.40
CA SER A 20 -6.83 20.88 21.30
C SER A 20 -6.26 20.88 20.86
N ARG A 21 -6.55 20.95 21.01
CA ARG A 21 -6.20 21.18 20.68
C ARG A 21 -6.21 21.23 19.72
N LEU A 22 -6.76 21.43 19.47
CA LEU A 22 -6.71 21.69 18.41
C LEU A 22 -6.05 20.81 17.65
N ARG A 23 -5.13 20.18 18.07
CA ARG A 23 -4.46 19.31 17.39
C ARG A 23 -5.27 18.14 17.23
N GLN A 24 -5.31 17.45 16.12
CA GLN A 24 -6.03 16.26 15.94
C GLN A 24 -5.42 15.18 16.70
N GLU A 25 -6.20 14.22 17.07
CA GLU A 25 -5.67 13.12 17.82
C GLU A 25 -4.96 12.13 16.95
N ASP A 26 -3.94 11.50 17.48
CA ASP A 26 -3.24 10.46 16.78
C ASP A 26 -4.09 9.20 16.70
N PHE A 27 -3.95 8.44 15.66
CA PHE A 27 -4.67 7.17 15.54
C PHE A 27 -3.82 6.19 14.73
N PRO A 28 -4.12 4.89 14.89
CA PRO A 28 -3.29 3.87 14.24
C PRO A 28 -3.54 3.84 12.75
N PRO A 29 -2.67 3.19 12.01
CA PRO A 29 -2.84 3.12 10.56
C PRO A 29 -4.00 2.24 10.16
N ARG A 30 -4.51 2.52 8.97
CA ARG A 30 -5.48 1.62 8.39
C ARG A 30 -5.26 1.68 6.88
N ILE A 31 -5.46 0.55 6.22
CA ILE A 31 -5.26 0.47 4.77
C ILE A 31 -6.56 0.89 4.10
N VAL A 32 -6.49 1.91 3.27
CA VAL A 32 -7.68 2.38 2.57
C VAL A 32 -7.69 1.97 1.11
N GLU A 33 -6.56 1.57 0.58
CA GLU A 33 -6.53 0.99 -0.76
C GLU A 33 -5.61 -0.22 -0.71
N HIS A 34 -6.14 -1.39 -1.06
CA HIS A 34 -5.37 -2.63 -1.03
C HIS A 34 -4.86 -2.95 -2.42
N PRO A 35 -3.74 -3.65 -2.51
CA PRO A 35 -3.25 -4.05 -3.82
C PRO A 35 -4.13 -5.13 -4.43
N SER A 36 -4.08 -5.24 -5.73
CA SER A 36 -4.85 -6.24 -6.46
C SER A 36 -3.91 -7.18 -7.18
N ASP A 37 -4.38 -8.38 -7.44
CA ASP A 37 -3.60 -9.37 -8.17
C ASP A 37 -3.25 -8.83 -9.55
N LEU A 38 -2.08 -9.17 -10.03
CA LEU A 38 -1.62 -8.73 -11.34
C LEU A 38 -1.01 -9.88 -12.10
N ILE A 39 -1.21 -9.85 -13.41
CA ILE A 39 -0.49 -10.72 -14.32
C ILE A 39 0.22 -9.79 -15.28
N VAL A 40 1.54 -9.84 -15.29
CA VAL A 40 2.33 -8.92 -16.09
C VAL A 40 3.38 -9.69 -16.88
N SER A 41 3.93 -9.03 -17.87
CA SER A 41 4.97 -9.65 -18.70
C SER A 41 6.34 -9.26 -18.21
N LYS A 42 7.29 -10.15 -18.42
CA LYS A 42 8.67 -9.88 -18.11
C LYS A 42 9.11 -8.61 -18.81
N GLY A 43 9.81 -7.75 -18.11
CA GLY A 43 10.34 -6.51 -18.67
C GLY A 43 9.40 -5.34 -18.65
N GLU A 44 8.12 -5.58 -18.32
CA GLU A 44 7.15 -4.50 -18.29
C GLU A 44 7.12 -3.85 -16.92
N PRO A 45 6.67 -2.61 -16.83
CA PRO A 45 6.53 -2.00 -15.51
C PRO A 45 5.23 -2.48 -14.87
N ALA A 46 5.17 -2.39 -13.56
CA ALA A 46 3.98 -2.80 -12.84
C ALA A 46 3.88 -2.01 -11.55
N THR A 47 2.68 -1.88 -11.03
CA THR A 47 2.44 -1.19 -9.77
C THR A 47 1.49 -1.99 -8.92
N LEU A 48 1.87 -2.19 -7.67
CA LEU A 48 0.96 -2.75 -6.67
C LEU A 48 0.56 -1.57 -5.80
N ASN A 49 -0.71 -1.26 -5.78
CA ASN A 49 -1.18 -0.08 -5.08
C ASN A 49 -1.35 -0.35 -3.59
N CYS A 50 -1.11 0.65 -2.78
CA CYS A 50 -1.39 0.57 -1.37
C CYS A 50 -1.52 1.99 -0.88
N LYS A 51 -2.53 2.25 -0.09
CA LYS A 51 -2.68 3.55 0.50
C LYS A 51 -3.13 3.37 1.92
N ALA A 52 -2.52 4.10 2.83
CA ALA A 52 -2.83 3.98 4.24
C ALA A 52 -3.08 5.35 4.83
N GLU A 53 -3.89 5.38 5.85
CA GLU A 53 -4.13 6.59 6.62
C GLU A 53 -3.72 6.32 8.05
N GLY A 54 -3.35 7.35 8.76
CA GLY A 54 -2.99 7.26 10.16
C GLY A 54 -2.38 8.56 10.61
N ARG A 55 -2.32 8.75 11.91
CA ARG A 55 -1.72 9.94 12.45
C ARG A 55 -0.85 9.57 13.61
N PRO A 56 0.41 9.79 13.55
CA PRO A 56 1.14 10.45 12.44
C PRO A 56 1.11 9.60 11.17
N THR A 57 1.45 10.23 10.07
CA THR A 57 1.44 9.55 8.78
C THR A 57 2.25 8.27 8.86
N PRO A 58 1.66 7.14 8.51
CA PRO A 58 2.36 5.88 8.65
C PRO A 58 3.47 5.73 7.64
N THR A 59 4.45 4.92 8.00
CA THR A 59 5.45 4.48 7.03
C THR A 59 4.95 3.17 6.45
N VAL A 60 5.27 2.92 5.19
CA VAL A 60 4.81 1.74 4.49
C VAL A 60 5.99 0.90 4.07
N GLU A 61 5.87 -0.40 4.27
CA GLU A 61 6.85 -1.36 3.80
C GLU A 61 6.10 -2.45 3.09
N TRP A 62 6.78 -3.14 2.21
CA TRP A 62 6.18 -4.24 1.46
C TRP A 62 6.87 -5.54 1.83
N TYR A 63 6.10 -6.63 1.81
CA TYR A 63 6.60 -7.96 2.06
C TYR A 63 6.16 -8.87 0.94
N LYS A 64 7.06 -9.73 0.51
CA LYS A 64 6.77 -10.70 -0.52
C LYS A 64 7.03 -12.07 0.08
N ASP A 65 6.01 -12.91 0.09
CA ASP A 65 6.09 -14.26 0.65
C ASP A 65 6.72 -14.24 2.05
N GLY A 66 6.35 -13.23 2.82
CA GLY A 66 6.79 -13.14 4.22
C GLY A 66 8.10 -12.42 4.44
N GLU A 67 8.79 -12.02 3.38
CA GLU A 67 10.07 -11.35 3.52
C GLU A 67 10.00 -9.91 3.05
N ARG A 68 10.71 -9.05 3.74
CA ARG A 68 10.68 -7.64 3.42
C ARG A 68 11.26 -7.39 2.03
N VAL A 69 10.59 -6.56 1.26
CA VAL A 69 11.01 -6.24 -0.09
C VAL A 69 11.96 -5.05 -0.04
N GLU A 70 13.09 -5.18 -0.70
CA GLU A 70 14.04 -4.09 -0.80
C GLU A 70 13.57 -3.13 -1.88
N THR A 71 13.62 -1.84 -1.60
CA THR A 71 13.18 -0.83 -2.56
C THR A 71 14.29 0.20 -2.73
N ASP A 72 14.00 1.22 -3.52
CA ASP A 72 14.96 2.27 -3.76
C ASP A 72 15.32 3.03 -2.48
N ARG A 73 14.51 2.91 -1.43
CA ARG A 73 14.83 3.52 -0.16
C ARG A 73 15.99 2.80 0.50
N ASP A 74 16.14 1.51 0.22
CA ASP A 74 17.20 0.70 0.79
C ASP A 74 18.39 0.62 -0.14
N ASN A 75 18.14 0.66 -1.44
CA ASN A 75 19.19 0.47 -2.42
C ASN A 75 18.84 1.29 -3.66
N PRO A 76 19.57 2.36 -3.93
CA PRO A 76 19.21 3.23 -5.07
C PRO A 76 19.20 2.52 -6.42
N ARG A 77 19.84 1.36 -6.50
CA ARG A 77 19.84 0.64 -7.76
C ARG A 77 18.70 -0.37 -7.88
N SER A 78 17.85 -0.43 -6.90
CA SER A 78 16.75 -1.38 -6.95
C SER A 78 15.79 -1.05 -8.08
N HIS A 79 15.25 -2.07 -8.72
CA HIS A 79 14.26 -1.85 -9.77
C HIS A 79 12.87 -1.69 -9.16
N ARG A 80 12.78 -1.75 -7.84
CA ARG A 80 11.50 -1.55 -7.17
C ARG A 80 11.56 -0.22 -6.44
N MET A 81 10.52 0.57 -6.59
CA MET A 81 10.47 1.89 -5.98
C MET A 81 9.27 2.00 -5.07
N LEU A 82 9.48 2.58 -3.91
CA LEU A 82 8.38 2.85 -3.01
C LEU A 82 7.90 4.25 -3.31
N LEU A 83 6.70 4.37 -3.82
CA LEU A 83 6.16 5.66 -4.22
C LEU A 83 5.69 6.42 -2.99
N PRO A 84 5.57 7.74 -3.08
CA PRO A 84 5.11 8.52 -1.93
C PRO A 84 3.75 8.10 -1.41
N SER A 85 2.91 7.54 -2.26
CA SER A 85 1.59 7.07 -1.84
C SER A 85 1.66 5.80 -1.02
N GLY A 86 2.78 5.09 -1.05
CA GLY A 86 2.91 3.80 -0.41
C GLY A 86 2.86 2.65 -1.39
N SER A 87 2.59 2.92 -2.64
CA SER A 87 2.51 1.87 -3.66
C SER A 87 3.89 1.40 -4.06
N LEU A 88 3.97 0.16 -4.51
CA LEU A 88 5.23 -0.44 -4.93
C LEU A 88 5.27 -0.46 -6.45
N PHE A 89 6.25 0.22 -7.01
CA PHE A 89 6.39 0.33 -8.45
C PHE A 89 7.61 -0.45 -8.92
N PHE A 90 7.41 -1.26 -9.95
CA PHE A 90 8.50 -2.02 -10.54
C PHE A 90 8.86 -1.33 -11.85
N LEU A 91 10.12 -0.89 -11.95
CA LEU A 91 10.57 -0.25 -13.19
C LEU A 91 10.44 -1.23 -14.34
N ARG A 92 10.72 -2.49 -14.05
CA ARG A 92 10.53 -3.55 -15.02
C ARG A 92 10.47 -4.85 -14.24
N ILE A 93 9.69 -5.78 -14.71
CA ILE A 93 9.55 -7.07 -14.05
C ILE A 93 10.73 -7.95 -14.44
N ILE A 94 11.40 -8.50 -13.45
CA ILE A 94 12.54 -9.37 -13.65
C ILE A 94 12.09 -10.81 -13.45
N HIS A 95 12.35 -11.64 -14.44
CA HIS A 95 11.88 -13.01 -14.39
C HIS A 95 12.76 -13.87 -15.27
N GLY A 96 13.45 -14.83 -14.68
CA GLY A 96 14.34 -15.71 -15.41
C GLY A 96 13.97 -17.14 -15.16
N ARG A 97 14.70 -18.04 -15.75
CA ARG A 97 14.43 -19.45 -15.56
C ARG A 97 14.71 -19.86 -14.16
N ARG A 98 15.80 -19.41 -13.60
CA ARG A 98 16.19 -19.83 -12.28
C ARG A 98 15.89 -18.83 -11.20
N SER A 99 15.61 -17.61 -11.57
CA SER A 99 15.40 -16.58 -10.60
C SER A 99 14.14 -15.82 -10.95
N LYS A 100 13.19 -15.82 -10.05
CA LYS A 100 11.92 -15.17 -10.25
C LYS A 100 11.65 -14.21 -9.12
N PRO A 101 12.47 -13.16 -9.01
CA PRO A 101 12.40 -12.31 -7.84
C PRO A 101 11.11 -11.54 -7.68
N ASP A 102 10.41 -11.27 -8.77
CA ASP A 102 9.22 -10.44 -8.68
C ASP A 102 7.93 -11.21 -8.56
N ASP A 103 7.95 -12.50 -8.87
CA ASP A 103 6.76 -13.32 -8.79
C ASP A 103 6.50 -13.69 -7.33
N GLY A 104 5.30 -13.55 -6.88
CA GLY A 104 5.01 -13.92 -5.49
C GLY A 104 3.78 -13.26 -4.95
N SER A 105 3.57 -13.38 -3.66
CA SER A 105 2.42 -12.84 -2.96
C SER A 105 2.87 -11.66 -2.11
N TYR A 106 2.24 -10.53 -2.30
CA TYR A 106 2.67 -9.29 -1.68
C TYR A 106 1.64 -8.75 -0.71
N VAL A 107 2.12 -8.13 0.37
CA VAL A 107 1.26 -7.34 1.24
C VAL A 107 2.00 -6.05 1.55
N CYS A 108 1.26 -4.97 1.80
CA CYS A 108 1.87 -3.76 2.31
C CYS A 108 1.51 -3.64 3.79
N VAL A 109 2.44 -3.11 4.56
CA VAL A 109 2.29 -2.97 6.00
C VAL A 109 2.53 -1.50 6.33
N ALA A 110 1.57 -0.88 6.98
CA ALA A 110 1.68 0.52 7.37
C ALA A 110 1.83 0.59 8.88
N ARG A 111 2.75 1.41 9.35
CA ARG A 111 3.02 1.50 10.80
C ARG A 111 3.18 2.93 11.26
N ASN A 112 2.69 3.21 12.45
CA ASN A 112 3.11 4.39 13.17
C ASN A 112 3.29 3.93 14.62
N TYR A 113 3.58 4.87 15.55
CA TYR A 113 3.90 4.43 16.89
C TYR A 113 2.69 3.82 17.62
N ILE A 114 1.50 4.02 17.13
CA ILE A 114 0.33 3.48 17.78
C ILE A 114 0.04 2.06 17.35
N GLY A 115 0.33 1.72 16.11
CA GLY A 115 0.05 0.36 15.66
C GLY A 115 0.41 0.13 14.22
N GLU A 116 -0.12 -0.95 13.67
CA GLU A 116 0.17 -1.30 12.29
C GLU A 116 -1.07 -1.88 11.61
N ALA A 117 -1.08 -1.81 10.32
CA ALA A 117 -2.14 -2.38 9.49
C ALA A 117 -1.51 -3.12 8.34
N VAL A 118 -2.11 -4.24 7.94
CA VAL A 118 -1.58 -5.08 6.88
C VAL A 118 -2.64 -5.22 5.81
N SER A 119 -2.25 -5.09 4.56
CA SER A 119 -3.20 -5.18 3.47
C SER A 119 -3.58 -6.63 3.18
N ARG A 120 -4.53 -6.80 2.28
CA ARG A 120 -4.83 -8.12 1.76
C ARG A 120 -3.65 -8.54 0.90
N ASN A 121 -3.53 -9.83 0.64
CA ASN A 121 -2.49 -10.36 -0.23
C ASN A 121 -2.83 -10.04 -1.67
N ALA A 122 -1.81 -9.79 -2.46
CA ALA A 122 -1.97 -9.61 -3.90
C ALA A 122 -0.91 -10.46 -4.58
N SER A 123 -1.31 -11.27 -5.51
CA SER A 123 -0.36 -12.12 -6.21
C SER A 123 0.12 -11.41 -7.47
N LEU A 124 1.40 -11.48 -7.71
CA LEU A 124 1.98 -10.97 -8.94
C LEU A 124 2.51 -12.16 -9.69
N GLU A 125 1.95 -12.42 -10.85
CA GLU A 125 2.37 -13.52 -11.68
C GLU A 125 2.95 -12.99 -12.96
N VAL A 126 4.02 -13.61 -13.41
CA VAL A 126 4.66 -13.18 -14.64
C VAL A 126 4.23 -14.13 -15.73
N ALA A 127 3.56 -13.60 -16.74
CA ALA A 127 3.07 -14.41 -17.83
C ALA A 127 4.23 -14.80 -18.73
N ARG A 128 4.21 -16.06 -19.20
CA ARG A 128 5.21 -16.48 -20.08
C ARG A 128 4.89 -16.01 -21.44
N LYS A 129 5.90 -15.75 -22.20
CA LYS A 129 5.69 -15.32 -23.55
C LYS A 129 4.88 -16.33 -24.30
N SER A 130 5.11 -17.59 -24.06
CA SER A 130 4.38 -18.61 -24.77
C SER A 130 2.91 -18.57 -24.44
N GLU A 131 2.55 -18.15 -23.27
CA GLU A 131 1.14 -18.09 -22.92
C GLU A 131 0.45 -17.02 -23.73
N PHE A 132 1.10 -15.89 -23.93
CA PHE A 132 0.49 -14.86 -24.71
C PHE A 132 0.42 -15.28 -26.16
N SER A 133 1.43 -15.90 -26.67
CA SER A 133 1.44 -16.24 -28.05
C SER A 133 0.44 -17.33 -28.37
N SER A 134 -0.05 -18.03 -27.39
CA SER A 134 -0.99 -19.07 -27.65
C SER A 134 -2.42 -18.56 -27.81
N TYR A 135 -2.65 -17.30 -27.60
CA TYR A 135 -3.97 -16.78 -27.74
C TYR A 135 -4.40 -16.83 -29.17
N PRO A 136 -5.64 -17.05 -29.36
CA PRO A 136 -6.15 -17.23 -30.68
C PRO A 136 -5.85 -16.13 -31.62
N CYS A 137 -5.84 -15.02 -31.12
CA CYS A 137 -5.59 -14.00 -32.02
C CYS A 137 -4.29 -14.23 -32.66
N GLY A 138 -3.62 -14.89 -32.09
CA GLY A 138 -2.42 -15.16 -32.70
C GLY A 138 -2.61 -16.19 -33.70
N ARG A 139 -3.00 -16.50 -33.90
CA ARG A 139 -2.95 -17.29 -34.57
C ARG A 139 -3.28 -17.57 -35.36
N LYS A 140 -3.33 -17.60 -35.41
CA LYS A 140 -3.67 -17.85 -36.03
C LYS A 140 -3.87 -17.75 -36.39
#